data_04fb8a7c7b1163ed6187a36bc3575b9b
#
_entry.id   04fb8a7c7b1163ed6187a36bc3575b9b
#
_cell.length_a   1.000
_cell.length_b   1.000
_cell.length_c   1.000
_cell.angle_alpha   90.00
_cell.angle_beta   90.00
_cell.angle_gamma   90.00
#
_symmetry.space_group_name_H-M   'P 1'
#
loop_
_entity.id
_entity.type
_entity.pdbx_description
1 polymer ?
#
loop_
_entity_poly.entity_id
_entity_poly.type
_entity_poly.pdbx_seq_one_letter_code
_entity_poly.pdbx_strand_id
1 'polypeptide(L)'
;MFWNNLAETMDRVSRNLALRPNYTMAEYQRWFDHNPDFKHNGNAERIELIEPLSLVGTNQLYRAKLWMEHPRDEKRYDEKEIVVKICKYWAPPGKNRLHRLNMLLSAFQDEIRINNLIRATNIEGVVQSFGGGIAGRHPYLKLEFIKGCALDRVIKPKLTDEELLQRVAQIAYLANTISQLHYYQIVHKDIKPKNLLLCQNPAHKNNHKILLCDFGYAQAKMRETVTEGGGLSSPSYSAPELAQSSENITSAVDYFSFGAVMHEYLTGVKLYPKAKEIYTEEGRLITKRYMEYIENGRENVFNDERFPEIHDWIDALTTFDANERMKKSPNLFALAHKLREEVNAQGFRDVNTDFLWNQLNEYGKRSF
;
A
#
# COMPACT_ATOMS: atom_id res chain seq x y z
N MET A 1 20.58 -3.44 -17.37
CA MET A 1 22.04 -3.60 -17.17
C MET A 1 22.46 -3.32 -15.73
N PHE A 2 22.13 -2.17 -15.12
CA PHE A 2 22.50 -1.80 -13.73
C PHE A 2 22.10 -2.87 -12.69
N TRP A 3 20.88 -3.38 -12.72
CA TRP A 3 20.36 -4.35 -11.76
C TRP A 3 20.94 -5.77 -11.90
N ASN A 4 21.36 -6.18 -13.10
CA ASN A 4 22.01 -7.49 -13.29
C ASN A 4 23.43 -7.51 -12.73
N ASN A 5 24.20 -6.43 -12.91
CA ASN A 5 25.51 -6.25 -12.27
C ASN A 5 25.41 -6.16 -10.75
N LEU A 6 24.28 -5.66 -10.22
CA LEU A 6 24.04 -5.56 -8.80
C LEU A 6 23.83 -6.93 -8.15
N ALA A 7 23.03 -7.81 -8.74
CA ALA A 7 22.80 -9.16 -8.21
C ALA A 7 24.14 -9.94 -8.10
N GLU A 8 25.01 -9.84 -9.10
CA GLU A 8 26.34 -10.46 -9.07
C GLU A 8 27.27 -9.82 -8.04
N THR A 9 27.24 -8.49 -7.93
CA THR A 9 28.04 -7.76 -6.93
C THR A 9 27.56 -8.08 -5.52
N MET A 10 26.26 -8.15 -5.29
CA MET A 10 25.67 -8.49 -3.98
C MET A 10 25.90 -9.96 -3.61
N ASP A 11 25.91 -10.89 -4.57
CA ASP A 11 26.26 -12.30 -4.33
C ASP A 11 27.73 -12.44 -3.90
N ARG A 12 28.65 -11.72 -4.56
CA ARG A 12 30.10 -11.72 -4.21
C ARG A 12 30.35 -11.10 -2.83
N VAL A 13 29.56 -10.09 -2.47
CA VAL A 13 29.66 -9.37 -1.21
C VAL A 13 28.99 -10.12 -0.05
N SER A 14 27.90 -10.85 -0.30
CA SER A 14 27.19 -11.63 0.74
C SER A 14 28.01 -12.81 1.25
N ARG A 15 28.97 -13.32 0.46
CA ARG A 15 29.84 -14.43 0.86
C ARG A 15 30.88 -14.03 1.90
N ASN A 16 31.26 -12.76 1.96
CA ASN A 16 32.43 -12.30 2.73
C ASN A 16 32.14 -11.42 3.94
N LEU A 17 30.88 -11.14 4.28
CA LEU A 17 30.56 -10.21 5.35
C LEU A 17 29.39 -10.69 6.23
N ALA A 18 29.62 -10.68 7.53
CA ALA A 18 28.57 -10.86 8.54
C ALA A 18 27.56 -9.70 8.44
N LEU A 19 26.49 -9.90 7.65
CA LEU A 19 25.37 -8.96 7.61
C LEU A 19 24.69 -8.98 8.98
N ARG A 20 24.52 -7.82 9.60
CA ARG A 20 23.80 -7.67 10.86
C ARG A 20 22.30 -7.54 10.56
N PRO A 21 21.42 -8.01 11.46
CA PRO A 21 19.99 -7.83 11.31
C PRO A 21 19.54 -6.37 11.41
N ASN A 22 20.29 -5.54 12.11
CA ASN A 22 19.94 -4.14 12.36
C ASN A 22 21.16 -3.24 12.17
N TYR A 23 20.96 -2.16 11.44
CA TYR A 23 21.89 -1.04 11.33
C TYR A 23 21.26 0.19 11.97
N THR A 24 22.08 1.05 12.55
CA THR A 24 21.64 2.30 13.16
C THR A 24 21.35 3.35 12.08
N MET A 25 20.55 4.35 12.41
CA MET A 25 20.30 5.49 11.52
C MET A 25 21.62 6.18 11.11
N ALA A 26 22.59 6.32 12.03
CA ALA A 26 23.88 6.92 11.74
C ALA A 26 24.74 6.09 10.76
N GLU A 27 24.60 4.76 10.75
CA GLU A 27 25.28 3.90 9.78
C GLU A 27 24.63 4.05 8.38
N TYR A 28 23.31 4.13 8.30
CA TYR A 28 22.61 4.45 7.04
C TYR A 28 22.95 5.85 6.54
N GLN A 29 22.99 6.86 7.43
CA GLN A 29 23.36 8.22 7.04
C GLN A 29 24.75 8.29 6.42
N ARG A 30 25.74 7.62 7.02
CA ARG A 30 27.08 7.54 6.43
C ARG A 30 27.10 6.95 5.03
N TRP A 31 26.22 5.98 4.71
CA TRP A 31 26.12 5.45 3.36
C TRP A 31 25.48 6.43 2.39
N PHE A 32 24.52 7.22 2.83
CA PHE A 32 23.95 8.29 2.02
C PHE A 32 25.01 9.38 1.75
N ASP A 33 25.79 9.77 2.75
CA ASP A 33 26.81 10.82 2.63
C ASP A 33 27.99 10.43 1.71
N HIS A 34 28.29 9.14 1.58
CA HIS A 34 29.43 8.63 0.81
C HIS A 34 29.04 7.95 -0.50
N ASN A 35 27.78 8.02 -0.93
CA ASN A 35 27.36 7.39 -2.17
C ASN A 35 27.53 8.33 -3.36
N PRO A 36 28.48 8.03 -4.29
CA PRO A 36 28.72 8.86 -5.48
C PRO A 36 27.58 8.81 -6.51
N ASP A 37 26.65 7.87 -6.39
CA ASP A 37 25.55 7.65 -7.36
C ASP A 37 24.33 8.52 -7.08
N PHE A 38 24.40 9.50 -6.15
CA PHE A 38 23.35 10.46 -5.86
C PHE A 38 23.17 11.51 -6.99
N LYS A 39 23.20 11.06 -8.23
CA LYS A 39 22.79 11.85 -9.37
C LYS A 39 21.56 11.22 -10.00
N HIS A 40 20.40 11.75 -9.71
CA HIS A 40 19.19 11.39 -10.44
C HIS A 40 19.02 12.36 -11.62
N ASN A 41 19.03 11.83 -12.86
CA ASN A 41 18.94 12.62 -14.08
C ASN A 41 20.02 13.71 -14.24
N GLY A 42 21.21 13.50 -13.69
CA GLY A 42 22.31 14.47 -13.78
C GLY A 42 22.35 15.53 -12.66
N ASN A 43 21.31 15.63 -11.84
CA ASN A 43 21.25 16.59 -10.73
C ASN A 43 21.70 15.94 -9.43
N ALA A 44 22.47 16.66 -8.61
CA ALA A 44 22.88 16.17 -7.31
C ALA A 44 21.67 16.11 -6.33
N GLU A 45 21.53 14.99 -5.65
CA GLU A 45 20.55 14.81 -4.59
C GLU A 45 21.28 14.55 -3.26
N ARG A 46 20.73 15.06 -2.17
CA ARG A 46 21.19 14.76 -0.81
C ARG A 46 20.04 14.29 0.05
N ILE A 47 20.24 13.23 0.81
CA ILE A 47 19.27 12.71 1.78
C ILE A 47 19.86 12.86 3.18
N GLU A 48 19.06 13.43 4.07
CA GLU A 48 19.35 13.49 5.50
C GLU A 48 18.25 12.81 6.29
N LEU A 49 18.58 11.72 6.99
CA LEU A 49 17.66 11.00 7.86
C LEU A 49 17.44 11.82 9.13
N ILE A 50 16.16 12.02 9.50
CA ILE A 50 15.78 12.84 10.68
C ILE A 50 15.46 11.93 11.86
N GLU A 51 14.52 10.99 11.67
CA GLU A 51 14.02 10.13 12.74
C GLU A 51 13.46 8.81 12.20
N PRO A 52 13.50 7.73 12.98
CA PRO A 52 12.87 6.49 12.61
C PRO A 52 11.34 6.60 12.77
N LEU A 53 10.60 6.15 11.75
CA LEU A 53 9.15 6.00 11.78
C LEU A 53 8.74 4.57 12.11
N SER A 54 9.48 3.58 11.60
CA SER A 54 9.29 2.16 11.90
C SER A 54 10.60 1.40 11.73
N LEU A 55 10.93 0.57 12.71
CA LEU A 55 12.10 -0.32 12.70
C LEU A 55 11.70 -1.81 12.70
N VAL A 56 10.40 -2.09 12.63
CA VAL A 56 9.83 -3.45 12.68
C VAL A 56 9.66 -4.00 11.26
N GLY A 57 9.74 -5.32 11.12
CA GLY A 57 9.54 -6.01 9.85
C GLY A 57 10.79 -6.11 8.97
N THR A 58 10.61 -6.35 7.69
CA THR A 58 11.68 -6.53 6.69
C THR A 58 12.27 -5.21 6.19
N ASN A 59 11.59 -4.10 6.44
CA ASN A 59 12.01 -2.76 6.03
C ASN A 59 12.14 -1.85 7.25
N GLN A 60 12.98 -0.83 7.13
CA GLN A 60 13.06 0.28 8.09
C GLN A 60 12.57 1.55 7.39
N LEU A 61 11.74 2.33 8.09
CA LEU A 61 11.20 3.57 7.59
C LEU A 61 11.78 4.73 8.40
N TYR A 62 12.29 5.73 7.69
CA TYR A 62 12.81 6.96 8.27
C TYR A 62 12.13 8.16 7.66
N ARG A 63 11.77 9.14 8.48
CA ARG A 63 11.51 10.49 8.00
C ARG A 63 12.84 11.11 7.62
N ALA A 64 12.88 11.80 6.50
CA ALA A 64 14.09 12.37 5.95
C ALA A 64 13.81 13.69 5.22
N LYS A 65 14.87 14.46 4.99
CA LYS A 65 14.89 15.57 4.05
C LYS A 65 15.60 15.16 2.78
N LEU A 66 15.01 15.53 1.66
CA LEU A 66 15.59 15.40 0.33
C LEU A 66 15.87 16.79 -0.21
N TRP A 67 17.12 17.06 -0.52
CA TRP A 67 17.52 18.25 -1.28
C TRP A 67 17.81 17.84 -2.70
N MET A 68 17.25 18.56 -3.63
CA MET A 68 17.44 18.39 -5.07
C MET A 68 17.97 19.70 -5.66
N GLU A 69 19.03 19.63 -6.44
CA GLU A 69 19.48 20.78 -7.22
C GLU A 69 18.35 21.31 -8.11
N HIS A 70 18.12 22.61 -8.08
CA HIS A 70 17.12 23.22 -8.93
C HIS A 70 17.58 23.15 -10.40
N PRO A 71 16.75 22.66 -11.35
CA PRO A 71 17.17 22.39 -12.73
C PRO A 71 17.69 23.61 -13.51
N ARG A 72 17.41 24.83 -13.04
CA ARG A 72 17.77 26.09 -13.68
C ARG A 72 18.72 26.97 -12.87
N ASP A 73 19.08 26.54 -11.68
CA ASP A 73 19.96 27.31 -10.78
C ASP A 73 20.73 26.35 -9.84
N GLU A 74 21.97 26.05 -10.20
CA GLU A 74 22.85 25.10 -9.44
C GLU A 74 23.15 25.57 -8.01
N LYS A 75 22.85 26.82 -7.65
CA LYS A 75 23.02 27.37 -6.30
C LYS A 75 21.76 27.24 -5.45
N ARG A 76 20.64 26.83 -6.04
CA ARG A 76 19.36 26.65 -5.36
C ARG A 76 19.04 25.17 -5.17
N TYR A 77 18.63 24.83 -3.98
CA TYR A 77 18.15 23.48 -3.63
C TYR A 77 16.69 23.56 -3.24
N ASP A 78 15.88 22.67 -3.81
CA ASP A 78 14.51 22.46 -3.36
C ASP A 78 14.52 21.41 -2.25
N GLU A 79 14.01 21.77 -1.07
CA GLU A 79 13.88 20.87 0.09
C GLU A 79 12.51 20.22 0.10
N LYS A 80 12.47 18.91 0.34
CA LYS A 80 11.23 18.15 0.48
C LYS A 80 11.33 17.17 1.65
N GLU A 81 10.28 17.10 2.46
CA GLU A 81 10.13 16.01 3.44
C GLU A 81 9.72 14.72 2.74
N ILE A 82 10.41 13.65 3.05
CA ILE A 82 10.19 12.32 2.47
C ILE A 82 10.21 11.23 3.54
N VAL A 83 9.73 10.05 3.16
CA VAL A 83 10.01 8.80 3.86
C VAL A 83 11.02 8.01 3.05
N VAL A 84 12.09 7.58 3.71
CA VAL A 84 13.05 6.62 3.15
C VAL A 84 12.73 5.25 3.69
N LYS A 85 12.30 4.34 2.81
CA LYS A 85 12.06 2.92 3.10
C LYS A 85 13.31 2.15 2.71
N ILE A 86 14.00 1.56 3.69
CA ILE A 86 15.24 0.82 3.49
C ILE A 86 14.97 -0.67 3.69
N CYS A 87 15.29 -1.49 2.69
CA CYS A 87 15.23 -2.94 2.81
C CYS A 87 16.34 -3.43 3.75
N LYS A 88 16.00 -4.15 4.81
CA LYS A 88 16.98 -4.69 5.77
C LYS A 88 17.93 -5.73 5.18
N TYR A 89 17.77 -6.14 3.97
CA TYR A 89 18.60 -7.14 3.26
C TYR A 89 19.38 -8.08 4.17
N TRP A 90 18.65 -8.77 5.04
CA TRP A 90 19.19 -9.71 6.01
C TRP A 90 18.32 -10.96 6.11
N ALA A 91 18.95 -12.12 6.19
CA ALA A 91 18.29 -13.38 6.49
C ALA A 91 19.11 -14.15 7.53
N PRO A 92 18.45 -14.90 8.43
CA PRO A 92 19.14 -15.70 9.44
C PRO A 92 20.06 -16.73 8.79
N PRO A 93 21.17 -17.10 9.44
CA PRO A 93 22.06 -18.17 8.96
C PRO A 93 21.30 -19.47 8.71
N GLY A 94 21.72 -20.26 7.72
CA GLY A 94 21.14 -21.55 7.40
C GLY A 94 21.18 -21.88 5.93
N LYS A 95 20.82 -23.11 5.56
CA LYS A 95 20.91 -23.66 4.21
C LYS A 95 20.21 -22.82 3.13
N ASN A 96 19.11 -22.13 3.47
CA ASN A 96 18.32 -21.34 2.52
C ASN A 96 18.57 -19.83 2.65
N ARG A 97 19.67 -19.40 3.28
CA ARG A 97 19.93 -17.97 3.50
C ARG A 97 20.01 -17.18 2.19
N LEU A 98 20.78 -17.67 1.22
CA LEU A 98 20.95 -17.00 -0.06
C LEU A 98 19.63 -16.89 -0.83
N HIS A 99 18.85 -17.96 -0.85
CA HIS A 99 17.52 -17.96 -1.46
C HIS A 99 16.62 -16.89 -0.84
N ARG A 100 16.55 -16.82 0.50
CA ARG A 100 15.78 -15.79 1.22
C ARG A 100 16.26 -14.36 0.93
N LEU A 101 17.56 -14.14 0.84
CA LEU A 101 18.11 -12.83 0.49
C LEU A 101 17.73 -12.43 -0.95
N ASN A 102 17.80 -13.37 -1.89
CA ASN A 102 17.40 -13.12 -3.27
C ASN A 102 15.89 -12.80 -3.37
N MET A 103 15.05 -13.52 -2.63
CA MET A 103 13.62 -13.23 -2.57
C MET A 103 13.33 -11.82 -2.02
N LEU A 104 13.98 -11.42 -0.92
CA LEU A 104 13.83 -10.07 -0.37
C LEU A 104 14.26 -8.99 -1.37
N LEU A 105 15.37 -9.20 -2.06
CA LEU A 105 15.84 -8.26 -3.08
C LEU A 105 14.89 -8.18 -4.26
N SER A 106 14.43 -9.32 -4.76
CA SER A 106 13.48 -9.39 -5.88
C SER A 106 12.17 -8.69 -5.52
N ALA A 107 11.60 -8.98 -4.36
CA ALA A 107 10.37 -8.35 -3.90
C ALA A 107 10.52 -6.81 -3.77
N PHE A 108 11.64 -6.34 -3.25
CA PHE A 108 11.90 -4.90 -3.14
C PHE A 108 12.13 -4.23 -4.50
N GLN A 109 12.77 -4.92 -5.43
CA GLN A 109 12.92 -4.46 -6.82
C GLN A 109 11.57 -4.34 -7.53
N ASP A 110 10.68 -5.30 -7.31
CA ASP A 110 9.33 -5.28 -7.88
C ASP A 110 8.51 -4.13 -7.27
N GLU A 111 8.65 -3.88 -5.98
CA GLU A 111 8.04 -2.70 -5.34
C GLU A 111 8.52 -1.38 -5.98
N ILE A 112 9.83 -1.24 -6.24
CA ILE A 112 10.38 -0.06 -6.93
C ILE A 112 9.79 0.06 -8.34
N ARG A 113 9.68 -1.04 -9.09
CA ARG A 113 9.11 -1.04 -10.45
C ARG A 113 7.65 -0.62 -10.45
N ILE A 114 6.85 -1.15 -9.53
CA ILE A 114 5.42 -0.80 -9.40
C ILE A 114 5.27 0.67 -9.02
N ASN A 115 6.05 1.19 -8.06
CA ASN A 115 6.02 2.60 -7.72
C ASN A 115 6.42 3.51 -8.90
N ASN A 116 7.38 3.10 -9.73
CA ASN A 116 7.74 3.82 -10.94
C ASN A 116 6.62 3.81 -11.99
N LEU A 117 5.91 2.69 -12.14
CA LEU A 117 4.73 2.58 -13.01
C LEU A 117 3.61 3.49 -12.52
N ILE A 118 3.29 3.47 -11.23
CA ILE A 118 2.29 4.35 -10.59
C ILE A 118 2.63 5.82 -10.87
N ARG A 119 3.89 6.21 -10.71
CA ARG A 119 4.34 7.56 -10.99
C ARG A 119 4.19 7.94 -12.47
N ALA A 120 4.53 7.03 -13.37
CA ALA A 120 4.43 7.25 -14.82
C ALA A 120 2.99 7.35 -15.31
N THR A 121 2.05 6.68 -14.66
CA THR A 121 0.62 6.66 -14.97
C THR A 121 -0.18 7.74 -14.23
N ASN A 122 0.47 8.49 -13.33
CA ASN A 122 -0.14 9.54 -12.52
C ASN A 122 -1.41 9.11 -11.78
N ILE A 123 -1.41 7.89 -11.23
CA ILE A 123 -2.51 7.37 -10.42
C ILE A 123 -2.67 8.24 -9.17
N GLU A 124 -3.89 8.69 -8.93
CA GLU A 124 -4.22 9.49 -7.75
C GLU A 124 -4.61 8.64 -6.54
N GLY A 125 -4.53 9.21 -5.34
CA GLY A 125 -4.90 8.51 -4.10
C GLY A 125 -3.85 7.51 -3.62
N VAL A 126 -2.65 7.54 -4.17
CA VAL A 126 -1.51 6.73 -3.70
C VAL A 126 -0.38 7.63 -3.21
N VAL A 127 0.39 7.13 -2.25
CA VAL A 127 1.61 7.81 -1.79
C VAL A 127 2.63 7.83 -2.93
N GLN A 128 3.09 9.00 -3.31
CA GLN A 128 3.98 9.17 -4.46
C GLN A 128 5.40 8.71 -4.15
N SER A 129 6.07 8.15 -5.16
CA SER A 129 7.48 7.75 -5.11
C SER A 129 8.36 8.76 -5.83
N PHE A 130 9.51 9.07 -5.23
CA PHE A 130 10.60 9.87 -5.84
C PHE A 130 11.74 8.99 -6.35
N GLY A 131 11.44 7.70 -6.60
CA GLY A 131 12.43 6.72 -7.02
C GLY A 131 13.18 6.09 -5.85
N GLY A 132 14.20 5.32 -6.16
CA GLY A 132 14.98 4.58 -5.19
C GLY A 132 16.40 4.34 -5.67
N GLY A 133 17.19 3.68 -4.85
CA GLY A 133 18.59 3.38 -5.14
C GLY A 133 19.16 2.38 -4.13
N ILE A 134 20.46 2.45 -3.94
CA ILE A 134 21.21 1.60 -3.00
C ILE A 134 22.07 2.47 -2.12
N ALA A 135 21.88 2.35 -0.79
CA ALA A 135 22.73 2.95 0.22
C ALA A 135 23.61 1.86 0.84
N GLY A 136 24.89 1.89 0.53
CA GLY A 136 25.81 0.83 0.88
C GLY A 136 25.45 -0.49 0.20
N ARG A 137 24.64 -1.32 0.88
CA ARG A 137 24.18 -2.63 0.39
C ARG A 137 22.67 -2.80 0.46
N HIS A 138 21.99 -1.78 0.95
CA HIS A 138 20.58 -1.83 1.21
C HIS A 138 19.83 -1.07 0.13
N PRO A 139 18.95 -1.76 -0.63
CA PRO A 139 18.02 -1.06 -1.50
C PRO A 139 17.13 -0.14 -0.68
N TYR A 140 16.83 1.04 -1.21
CA TYR A 140 15.93 1.99 -0.58
C TYR A 140 14.97 2.60 -1.61
N LEU A 141 13.82 3.07 -1.10
CA LEU A 141 12.80 3.76 -1.84
C LEU A 141 12.52 5.10 -1.16
N LYS A 142 12.40 6.17 -1.95
CA LYS A 142 12.00 7.50 -1.51
C LYS A 142 10.52 7.68 -1.75
N LEU A 143 9.76 7.95 -0.71
CA LEU A 143 8.31 8.13 -0.75
C LEU A 143 7.92 9.50 -0.22
N GLU A 144 6.80 10.01 -0.66
CA GLU A 144 6.21 11.23 -0.12
C GLU A 144 5.92 11.08 1.38
N PHE A 145 6.30 12.08 2.17
CA PHE A 145 5.91 12.15 3.58
C PHE A 145 4.52 12.74 3.70
N ILE A 146 3.57 11.94 4.19
CA ILE A 146 2.19 12.37 4.41
C ILE A 146 2.02 12.83 5.86
N LYS A 147 1.73 14.11 6.06
CA LYS A 147 1.31 14.64 7.37
C LYS A 147 -0.10 14.12 7.66
N GLY A 148 -0.20 13.17 8.58
CA GLY A 148 -1.44 12.48 8.90
C GLY A 148 -1.18 11.23 9.72
N CYS A 149 -2.08 10.28 9.66
CA CYS A 149 -1.95 9.02 10.39
C CYS A 149 -2.48 7.83 9.58
N ALA A 150 -2.04 6.63 9.96
CA ALA A 150 -2.64 5.41 9.42
C ALA A 150 -4.10 5.28 9.89
N LEU A 151 -4.94 4.71 9.02
CA LEU A 151 -6.39 4.66 9.22
C LEU A 151 -6.77 3.88 10.49
N ASP A 152 -5.99 2.85 10.87
CA ASP A 152 -6.21 2.07 12.09
C ASP A 152 -6.15 2.91 13.39
N ARG A 153 -5.58 4.10 13.35
CA ARG A 153 -5.52 5.02 14.51
C ARG A 153 -6.76 5.89 14.69
N VAL A 154 -7.60 6.00 13.67
CA VAL A 154 -8.80 6.86 13.69
C VAL A 154 -10.10 6.07 13.61
N ILE A 155 -10.03 4.76 13.47
CA ILE A 155 -11.18 3.88 13.51
C ILE A 155 -11.76 3.89 14.93
N LYS A 156 -13.07 4.17 15.02
CA LYS A 156 -13.81 4.19 16.30
C LYS A 156 -15.25 3.72 16.07
N PRO A 157 -15.93 3.09 17.07
CA PRO A 157 -17.27 2.49 16.92
C PRO A 157 -18.26 3.60 17.05
N LYS A 158 -18.44 4.65 17.09
CA LYS A 158 -19.53 5.65 17.14
C LYS A 158 -19.14 6.88 16.34
N LEU A 159 -19.86 7.14 15.31
CA LEU A 159 -19.69 8.28 14.42
C LEU A 159 -20.81 9.29 14.61
N THR A 160 -20.47 10.56 14.52
CA THR A 160 -21.45 11.60 14.26
C THR A 160 -21.93 11.52 12.81
N ASP A 161 -23.03 12.19 12.49
CA ASP A 161 -23.56 12.22 11.12
C ASP A 161 -22.54 12.80 10.13
N GLU A 162 -21.87 13.88 10.50
CA GLU A 162 -20.84 14.51 9.70
C GLU A 162 -19.63 13.57 9.48
N GLU A 163 -19.19 12.89 10.55
CA GLU A 163 -18.09 11.91 10.45
C GLU A 163 -18.44 10.73 9.53
N LEU A 164 -19.70 10.27 9.57
CA LEU A 164 -20.14 9.20 8.68
C LEU A 164 -20.11 9.67 7.22
N LEU A 165 -20.69 10.81 6.92
CA LEU A 165 -20.67 11.38 5.56
C LEU A 165 -19.24 11.57 5.05
N GLN A 166 -18.35 12.09 5.90
CA GLN A 166 -16.93 12.24 5.56
C GLN A 166 -16.26 10.90 5.28
N ARG A 167 -16.54 9.86 6.09
CA ARG A 167 -15.97 8.53 5.89
C ARG A 167 -16.49 7.86 4.62
N VAL A 168 -17.77 8.01 4.30
CA VAL A 168 -18.32 7.49 3.04
C VAL A 168 -17.68 8.19 1.84
N ALA A 169 -17.47 9.51 1.88
CA ALA A 169 -16.75 10.25 0.84
C ALA A 169 -15.30 9.77 0.69
N GLN A 170 -14.61 9.49 1.81
CA GLN A 170 -13.25 8.96 1.81
C GLN A 170 -13.17 7.53 1.23
N ILE A 171 -14.17 6.69 1.52
CA ILE A 171 -14.30 5.35 0.91
C ILE A 171 -14.53 5.45 -0.59
N ALA A 172 -15.38 6.38 -1.04
CA ALA A 172 -15.58 6.64 -2.46
C ALA A 172 -14.25 7.01 -3.16
N TYR A 173 -13.45 7.86 -2.53
CA TYR A 173 -12.13 8.20 -3.05
C TYR A 173 -11.17 7.00 -3.11
N LEU A 174 -11.15 6.16 -2.07
CA LEU A 174 -10.34 4.94 -2.04
C LEU A 174 -10.77 3.93 -3.11
N ALA A 175 -12.09 3.73 -3.29
CA ALA A 175 -12.63 2.87 -4.35
C ALA A 175 -12.16 3.31 -5.75
N ASN A 176 -12.19 4.62 -6.01
CA ASN A 176 -11.66 5.18 -7.24
C ASN A 176 -10.15 4.95 -7.40
N THR A 177 -9.38 5.12 -6.34
CA THR A 177 -7.92 4.84 -6.35
C THR A 177 -7.63 3.38 -6.73
N ILE A 178 -8.34 2.42 -6.10
CA ILE A 178 -8.17 1.00 -6.39
C ILE A 178 -8.61 0.69 -7.83
N SER A 179 -9.69 1.31 -8.31
CA SER A 179 -10.15 1.18 -9.70
C SER A 179 -9.07 1.63 -10.71
N GLN A 180 -8.38 2.74 -10.44
CA GLN A 180 -7.28 3.20 -11.29
C GLN A 180 -6.12 2.20 -11.30
N LEU A 181 -5.73 1.64 -10.14
CA LEU A 181 -4.70 0.59 -10.06
C LEU A 181 -5.07 -0.61 -10.94
N HIS A 182 -6.32 -1.09 -10.82
CA HIS A 182 -6.80 -2.24 -11.59
C HIS A 182 -6.86 -1.94 -13.10
N TYR A 183 -7.20 -0.72 -13.50
CA TYR A 183 -7.15 -0.30 -14.90
C TYR A 183 -5.74 -0.46 -15.49
N TYR A 184 -4.70 -0.13 -14.71
CA TYR A 184 -3.30 -0.36 -15.08
C TYR A 184 -2.79 -1.76 -14.72
N GLN A 185 -3.70 -2.69 -14.41
CA GLN A 185 -3.40 -4.08 -14.08
C GLN A 185 -2.46 -4.25 -12.88
N ILE A 186 -2.54 -3.34 -11.93
CA ILE A 186 -1.82 -3.40 -10.66
C ILE A 186 -2.80 -3.92 -9.60
N VAL A 187 -2.47 -5.04 -8.96
CA VAL A 187 -3.19 -5.63 -7.82
C VAL A 187 -2.35 -5.42 -6.57
N HIS A 188 -2.94 -4.81 -5.53
CA HIS A 188 -2.20 -4.40 -4.32
C HIS A 188 -1.92 -5.58 -3.38
N LYS A 189 -2.88 -6.46 -3.16
CA LYS A 189 -2.86 -7.70 -2.34
C LYS A 189 -2.70 -7.51 -0.82
N ASP A 190 -2.53 -6.29 -0.33
CA ASP A 190 -2.37 -6.00 1.11
C ASP A 190 -3.11 -4.72 1.53
N ILE A 191 -4.35 -4.52 1.04
CA ILE A 191 -5.19 -3.41 1.44
C ILE A 191 -5.69 -3.66 2.87
N LYS A 192 -5.31 -2.76 3.78
CA LYS A 192 -5.66 -2.82 5.22
C LYS A 192 -5.51 -1.44 5.84
N PRO A 193 -6.13 -1.15 7.01
CA PRO A 193 -6.08 0.18 7.63
C PRO A 193 -4.66 0.71 7.90
N LYS A 194 -3.69 -0.16 8.15
CA LYS A 194 -2.28 0.23 8.35
C LYS A 194 -1.60 0.73 7.08
N ASN A 195 -2.06 0.32 5.90
CA ASN A 195 -1.53 0.71 4.59
C ASN A 195 -2.36 1.84 3.95
N LEU A 196 -3.26 2.44 4.72
CA LEU A 196 -4.11 3.54 4.32
C LEU A 196 -3.79 4.74 5.20
N LEU A 197 -3.32 5.83 4.61
CA LEU A 197 -2.95 7.05 5.33
C LEU A 197 -4.02 8.11 5.14
N LEU A 198 -4.63 8.55 6.23
CA LEU A 198 -5.50 9.73 6.22
C LEU A 198 -4.62 10.99 6.23
N CYS A 199 -4.63 11.75 5.15
CA CYS A 199 -3.90 13.00 5.05
C CYS A 199 -4.61 14.09 5.88
N GLN A 200 -3.88 14.75 6.77
CA GLN A 200 -4.36 15.79 7.67
C GLN A 200 -3.55 17.08 7.51
N ASN A 201 -3.13 17.39 6.29
CA ASN A 201 -2.38 18.59 5.97
C ASN A 201 -3.21 19.53 5.09
N PRO A 202 -3.72 20.67 5.63
CA PRO A 202 -4.54 21.62 4.87
C PRO A 202 -3.86 22.18 3.61
N ALA A 203 -2.53 22.23 3.59
CA ALA A 203 -1.76 22.66 2.43
C ALA A 203 -1.57 21.58 1.36
N HIS A 204 -1.97 20.34 1.63
CA HIS A 204 -1.82 19.22 0.70
C HIS A 204 -3.07 19.05 -0.16
N LYS A 205 -2.90 18.82 -1.49
CA LYS A 205 -4.01 18.58 -2.42
C LYS A 205 -4.92 17.41 -2.03
N ASN A 206 -4.42 16.46 -1.24
CA ASN A 206 -5.14 15.29 -0.74
C ASN A 206 -5.56 15.43 0.72
N ASN A 207 -5.68 16.67 1.25
CA ASN A 207 -6.17 16.87 2.61
C ASN A 207 -7.54 16.17 2.81
N HIS A 208 -7.72 15.52 3.96
CA HIS A 208 -8.89 14.68 4.31
C HIS A 208 -9.13 13.46 3.40
N LYS A 209 -8.21 13.11 2.50
CA LYS A 209 -8.31 11.91 1.66
C LYS A 209 -7.51 10.75 2.24
N ILE A 210 -7.96 9.54 1.91
CA ILE A 210 -7.22 8.30 2.21
C ILE A 210 -6.25 8.04 1.06
N LEU A 211 -4.97 7.88 1.39
CA LEU A 211 -3.91 7.54 0.44
C LEU A 211 -3.44 6.11 0.68
N LEU A 212 -3.40 5.31 -0.37
CA LEU A 212 -2.89 3.95 -0.34
C LEU A 212 -1.36 3.95 -0.41
N CYS A 213 -0.72 3.14 0.43
CA CYS A 213 0.74 3.01 0.51
C CYS A 213 1.17 1.54 0.66
N ASP A 214 2.46 1.28 0.57
CA ASP A 214 3.10 -0.03 0.75
C ASP A 214 2.75 -1.07 -0.32
N PHE A 215 3.38 -0.94 -1.48
CA PHE A 215 3.24 -1.83 -2.63
C PHE A 215 4.17 -3.07 -2.58
N GLY A 216 4.68 -3.42 -1.40
CA GLY A 216 5.62 -4.54 -1.22
C GLY A 216 5.06 -5.93 -1.55
N TYR A 217 3.74 -6.08 -1.58
CA TYR A 217 3.03 -7.30 -2.00
C TYR A 217 2.35 -7.17 -3.36
N ALA A 218 2.38 -5.98 -3.95
CA ALA A 218 1.64 -5.71 -5.18
C ALA A 218 2.21 -6.48 -6.37
N GLN A 219 1.35 -6.73 -7.36
CA GLN A 219 1.67 -7.43 -8.59
C GLN A 219 1.19 -6.62 -9.79
N ALA A 220 2.03 -6.51 -10.82
CA ALA A 220 1.61 -6.00 -12.12
C ALA A 220 1.66 -7.15 -13.15
N LYS A 221 0.66 -7.23 -14.03
CA LYS A 221 0.48 -8.34 -14.99
C LYS A 221 1.65 -8.58 -15.96
N MET A 222 2.58 -7.64 -16.05
CA MET A 222 3.74 -7.76 -16.96
C MET A 222 4.77 -8.82 -16.56
N ARG A 223 4.64 -9.44 -15.37
CA ARG A 223 5.46 -10.60 -14.94
C ARG A 223 4.74 -11.41 -13.88
N GLU A 224 4.77 -12.72 -14.01
CA GLU A 224 4.49 -13.65 -12.91
C GLU A 224 5.58 -13.48 -11.85
N THR A 225 5.29 -12.72 -10.81
CA THR A 225 6.14 -12.69 -9.62
C THR A 225 5.76 -13.89 -8.77
N VAL A 226 6.57 -14.93 -8.82
CA VAL A 226 6.47 -16.07 -7.92
C VAL A 226 6.93 -15.60 -6.53
N THR A 227 6.02 -15.10 -5.74
CA THR A 227 6.23 -15.02 -4.30
C THR A 227 5.95 -16.41 -3.73
N GLU A 228 6.97 -17.27 -3.70
CA GLU A 228 6.90 -18.49 -2.89
C GLU A 228 6.67 -18.13 -1.43
N GLY A 229 5.57 -18.60 -0.90
CA GLY A 229 5.17 -18.39 0.48
C GLY A 229 4.00 -17.42 0.58
N GLY A 230 2.79 -17.92 0.38
CA GLY A 230 1.54 -17.27 0.72
C GLY A 230 1.43 -17.05 2.23
N GLY A 231 2.20 -16.12 2.76
CA GLY A 231 2.02 -15.63 4.12
C GLY A 231 0.93 -14.57 4.10
N LEU A 232 -0.23 -14.88 4.64
CA LEU A 232 -1.25 -13.85 4.87
C LEU A 232 -0.68 -12.80 5.81
N SER A 233 -0.45 -11.60 5.32
CA SER A 233 0.08 -10.50 6.15
C SER A 233 -0.95 -10.01 7.17
N SER A 234 -2.24 -10.18 6.89
CA SER A 234 -3.34 -9.65 7.69
C SER A 234 -4.65 -10.41 7.46
N PRO A 235 -4.87 -11.55 8.13
CA PRO A 235 -6.02 -12.44 7.88
C PRO A 235 -7.40 -11.78 7.95
N SER A 236 -7.56 -10.75 8.78
CA SER A 236 -8.85 -10.01 8.88
C SER A 236 -9.23 -9.26 7.61
N TYR A 237 -8.33 -9.10 6.65
CA TYR A 237 -8.55 -8.35 5.40
C TYR A 237 -8.14 -9.13 4.16
N SER A 238 -7.44 -10.22 4.31
CA SER A 238 -6.94 -11.00 3.18
C SER A 238 -8.06 -11.84 2.56
N ALA A 239 -8.10 -11.91 1.24
CA ALA A 239 -9.03 -12.77 0.54
C ALA A 239 -8.67 -14.26 0.72
N PRO A 240 -9.67 -15.17 0.77
CA PRO A 240 -9.43 -16.58 1.03
C PRO A 240 -8.50 -17.25 0.00
N GLU A 241 -8.57 -16.87 -1.25
CA GLU A 241 -7.72 -17.40 -2.33
C GLU A 241 -6.22 -17.11 -2.11
N LEU A 242 -5.86 -16.05 -1.37
CA LEU A 242 -4.46 -15.77 -1.02
C LEU A 242 -3.83 -16.81 -0.08
N ALA A 243 -4.66 -17.56 0.66
CA ALA A 243 -4.19 -18.63 1.54
C ALA A 243 -4.01 -19.97 0.81
N GLN A 244 -4.62 -20.14 -0.37
CA GLN A 244 -4.63 -21.40 -1.11
C GLN A 244 -3.51 -21.51 -2.11
N SER A 245 -3.25 -20.45 -2.87
CA SER A 245 -2.25 -20.44 -3.96
C SER A 245 -1.76 -19.03 -4.24
N SER A 246 -0.52 -18.90 -4.68
CA SER A 246 0.02 -17.67 -5.27
C SER A 246 -0.24 -17.56 -6.77
N GLU A 247 -0.76 -18.63 -7.40
CA GLU A 247 -1.06 -18.67 -8.81
C GLU A 247 -2.44 -18.08 -9.11
N ASN A 248 -2.57 -17.39 -10.23
CA ASN A 248 -3.83 -16.81 -10.73
C ASN A 248 -4.50 -15.79 -9.80
N ILE A 249 -3.73 -15.03 -9.05
CA ILE A 249 -4.26 -13.92 -8.25
C ILE A 249 -4.77 -12.82 -9.17
N THR A 250 -6.04 -12.45 -8.98
CA THR A 250 -6.72 -11.40 -9.74
C THR A 250 -7.03 -10.19 -8.85
N SER A 251 -7.60 -9.14 -9.44
CA SER A 251 -8.10 -7.97 -8.70
C SER A 251 -9.15 -8.31 -7.64
N ALA A 252 -9.78 -9.48 -7.71
CA ALA A 252 -10.78 -9.94 -6.74
C ALA A 252 -10.27 -9.92 -5.30
N VAL A 253 -8.97 -10.12 -5.06
CA VAL A 253 -8.40 -10.05 -3.71
C VAL A 253 -8.47 -8.64 -3.11
N ASP A 254 -8.29 -7.60 -3.93
CA ASP A 254 -8.40 -6.22 -3.48
C ASP A 254 -9.86 -5.82 -3.23
N TYR A 255 -10.81 -6.38 -3.98
CA TYR A 255 -12.25 -6.21 -3.72
C TYR A 255 -12.61 -6.72 -2.33
N PHE A 256 -12.15 -7.93 -1.97
CA PHE A 256 -12.39 -8.49 -0.64
C PHE A 256 -11.79 -7.62 0.46
N SER A 257 -10.52 -7.25 0.31
CA SER A 257 -9.80 -6.42 1.29
C SER A 257 -10.47 -5.05 1.45
N PHE A 258 -10.92 -4.44 0.35
CA PHE A 258 -11.62 -3.17 0.35
C PHE A 258 -12.96 -3.28 1.09
N GLY A 259 -13.76 -4.33 0.85
CA GLY A 259 -15.02 -4.58 1.56
C GLY A 259 -14.81 -4.72 3.08
N ALA A 260 -13.79 -5.47 3.50
CA ALA A 260 -13.45 -5.63 4.91
C ALA A 260 -13.00 -4.31 5.56
N VAL A 261 -12.22 -3.49 4.85
CA VAL A 261 -11.81 -2.15 5.31
C VAL A 261 -13.01 -1.20 5.38
N MET A 262 -13.87 -1.20 4.36
CA MET A 262 -15.09 -0.40 4.31
C MET A 262 -15.97 -0.65 5.52
N HIS A 263 -16.22 -1.93 5.85
CA HIS A 263 -16.96 -2.32 7.04
C HIS A 263 -16.32 -1.77 8.32
N GLU A 264 -15.05 -2.05 8.58
CA GLU A 264 -14.38 -1.62 9.81
C GLU A 264 -14.31 -0.10 9.92
N TYR A 265 -14.09 0.59 8.82
CA TYR A 265 -13.99 2.05 8.83
C TYR A 265 -15.33 2.73 9.16
N LEU A 266 -16.45 2.16 8.73
CA LEU A 266 -17.80 2.70 8.99
C LEU A 266 -18.37 2.26 10.32
N THR A 267 -18.06 1.05 10.80
CA THR A 267 -18.64 0.50 12.04
C THR A 267 -17.73 0.61 13.27
N GLY A 268 -16.42 0.76 13.05
CA GLY A 268 -15.41 0.66 14.11
C GLY A 268 -15.08 -0.77 14.53
N VAL A 269 -15.68 -1.78 13.88
CA VAL A 269 -15.54 -3.20 14.21
C VAL A 269 -15.04 -3.97 12.99
N LYS A 270 -14.09 -4.88 13.17
CA LYS A 270 -13.61 -5.73 12.08
C LYS A 270 -14.71 -6.68 11.61
N LEU A 271 -14.83 -6.85 10.32
CA LEU A 271 -15.74 -7.85 9.73
C LEU A 271 -15.33 -9.28 10.15
N TYR A 272 -14.03 -9.52 10.35
CA TYR A 272 -13.45 -10.77 10.80
C TYR A 272 -12.55 -10.51 12.03
N PRO A 273 -13.10 -10.42 13.26
CA PRO A 273 -12.36 -9.92 14.44
C PRO A 273 -11.41 -10.91 15.09
N LYS A 274 -11.63 -12.20 14.93
CA LYS A 274 -10.90 -13.26 15.63
C LYS A 274 -9.97 -14.03 14.70
N ALA A 275 -8.67 -13.76 14.81
CA ALA A 275 -7.67 -14.43 13.97
C ALA A 275 -6.71 -15.36 14.72
N LYS A 276 -6.72 -15.43 16.06
CA LYS A 276 -5.72 -16.22 16.81
C LYS A 276 -5.84 -17.71 16.58
N GLU A 277 -7.04 -18.23 16.42
CA GLU A 277 -7.35 -19.66 16.29
C GLU A 277 -6.91 -20.25 14.94
N ILE A 278 -6.60 -19.40 13.95
CA ILE A 278 -6.15 -19.85 12.63
C ILE A 278 -4.65 -20.15 12.57
N TYR A 279 -3.90 -19.88 13.65
CA TYR A 279 -2.46 -20.14 13.72
C TYR A 279 -2.13 -21.34 14.59
N THR A 280 -0.98 -21.98 14.31
CA THR A 280 -0.34 -22.93 15.24
C THR A 280 0.30 -22.17 16.41
N GLU A 281 0.73 -22.88 17.46
CA GLU A 281 1.49 -22.29 18.58
C GLU A 281 2.78 -21.60 18.10
N GLU A 282 3.40 -22.09 17.02
CA GLU A 282 4.60 -21.49 16.42
C GLU A 282 4.26 -20.33 15.46
N GLY A 283 3.00 -19.89 15.37
CA GLY A 283 2.55 -18.78 14.56
C GLY A 283 2.43 -19.08 13.05
N ARG A 284 2.33 -20.35 12.65
CA ARG A 284 2.09 -20.73 11.24
C ARG A 284 0.60 -20.76 10.95
N LEU A 285 0.21 -20.19 9.80
CA LEU A 285 -1.18 -20.21 9.33
C LEU A 285 -1.64 -21.66 9.07
N ILE A 286 -2.83 -22.00 9.58
CA ILE A 286 -3.54 -23.24 9.28
C ILE A 286 -4.60 -22.94 8.24
N THR A 287 -4.29 -23.16 6.96
CA THR A 287 -5.14 -22.80 5.82
C THR A 287 -6.59 -23.25 5.99
N LYS A 288 -6.83 -24.49 6.40
CA LYS A 288 -8.19 -25.01 6.62
C LYS A 288 -8.97 -24.17 7.63
N ARG A 289 -8.37 -23.86 8.79
CA ARG A 289 -9.02 -23.04 9.83
C ARG A 289 -9.26 -21.60 9.35
N TYR A 290 -8.34 -21.08 8.54
CA TYR A 290 -8.53 -19.76 7.94
C TYR A 290 -9.71 -19.74 6.98
N MET A 291 -9.87 -20.77 6.15
CA MET A 291 -11.02 -20.89 5.24
C MET A 291 -12.35 -20.95 6.00
N GLU A 292 -12.43 -21.83 7.00
CA GLU A 292 -13.60 -21.94 7.89
C GLU A 292 -13.89 -20.63 8.64
N TYR A 293 -12.84 -19.91 9.06
CA TYR A 293 -12.95 -18.62 9.72
C TYR A 293 -13.54 -17.54 8.81
N ILE A 294 -13.08 -17.42 7.56
CA ILE A 294 -13.63 -16.45 6.61
C ILE A 294 -15.06 -16.81 6.23
N GLU A 295 -15.36 -18.09 6.06
CA GLU A 295 -16.70 -18.54 5.67
C GLU A 295 -17.76 -18.30 6.76
N ASN A 296 -17.37 -18.48 8.04
CA ASN A 296 -18.33 -18.53 9.17
C ASN A 296 -18.10 -17.46 10.24
N GLY A 297 -16.99 -16.74 10.21
CA GLY A 297 -16.55 -15.84 11.30
C GLY A 297 -16.95 -14.38 11.14
N ARG A 298 -17.95 -14.09 10.32
CA ARG A 298 -18.37 -12.75 9.96
C ARG A 298 -19.19 -12.07 11.06
N GLU A 299 -18.82 -10.83 11.40
CA GLU A 299 -19.60 -9.97 12.30
C GLU A 299 -20.76 -9.29 11.55
N ASN A 300 -21.68 -8.67 12.30
CA ASN A 300 -22.80 -7.92 11.74
C ASN A 300 -22.31 -6.83 10.79
N VAL A 301 -22.93 -6.77 9.64
CA VAL A 301 -22.61 -5.81 8.60
C VAL A 301 -23.21 -4.44 8.92
N PHE A 302 -22.59 -3.40 8.38
CA PHE A 302 -23.06 -2.02 8.44
C PHE A 302 -24.54 -1.91 8.04
N ASN A 303 -25.32 -1.22 8.87
CA ASN A 303 -26.73 -0.94 8.60
C ASN A 303 -27.03 0.51 9.04
N ASP A 304 -27.26 1.39 8.06
CA ASP A 304 -27.64 2.78 8.26
C ASP A 304 -28.65 3.18 7.18
N GLU A 305 -29.81 3.71 7.61
CA GLU A 305 -30.92 4.05 6.72
C GLU A 305 -30.55 5.08 5.65
N ARG A 306 -29.54 5.89 5.89
CA ARG A 306 -29.02 6.89 4.92
C ARG A 306 -28.24 6.27 3.78
N PHE A 307 -27.71 5.06 3.98
CA PHE A 307 -26.87 4.33 3.03
C PHE A 307 -27.29 2.86 2.98
N PRO A 308 -28.52 2.56 2.60
CA PRO A 308 -29.08 1.19 2.68
C PRO A 308 -28.32 0.17 1.81
N GLU A 309 -27.75 0.61 0.71
CA GLU A 309 -27.03 -0.28 -0.22
C GLU A 309 -25.61 -0.64 0.24
N ILE A 310 -25.05 0.08 1.20
CA ILE A 310 -23.68 -0.21 1.68
C ILE A 310 -23.58 -1.61 2.26
N HIS A 311 -24.63 -2.09 2.92
CA HIS A 311 -24.72 -3.45 3.41
C HIS A 311 -24.52 -4.47 2.28
N ASP A 312 -25.30 -4.35 1.23
CA ASP A 312 -25.26 -5.28 0.08
C ASP A 312 -23.94 -5.22 -0.67
N TRP A 313 -23.32 -4.02 -0.73
CA TRP A 313 -22.00 -3.88 -1.36
C TRP A 313 -20.90 -4.54 -0.53
N ILE A 314 -20.90 -4.40 0.79
CA ILE A 314 -19.96 -5.11 1.65
C ILE A 314 -20.11 -6.62 1.49
N ASP A 315 -21.36 -7.12 1.42
CA ASP A 315 -21.65 -8.52 1.19
C ASP A 315 -21.12 -9.04 -0.15
N ALA A 316 -21.38 -8.30 -1.21
CA ALA A 316 -20.89 -8.62 -2.54
C ALA A 316 -19.36 -8.63 -2.60
N LEU A 317 -18.72 -7.55 -2.09
CA LEU A 317 -17.28 -7.37 -2.07
C LEU A 317 -16.54 -8.45 -1.26
N THR A 318 -17.15 -8.97 -0.20
CA THR A 318 -16.56 -9.97 0.68
C THR A 318 -17.10 -11.39 0.44
N THR A 319 -17.77 -11.63 -0.70
CA THR A 319 -18.15 -12.98 -1.12
C THR A 319 -16.94 -13.90 -1.15
N PHE A 320 -17.07 -15.11 -0.58
CA PHE A 320 -15.97 -16.06 -0.37
C PHE A 320 -15.31 -16.48 -1.69
N ASP A 321 -16.08 -16.96 -2.66
CA ASP A 321 -15.57 -17.33 -3.97
C ASP A 321 -15.19 -16.11 -4.80
N ALA A 322 -13.98 -16.09 -5.35
CA ALA A 322 -13.43 -14.96 -6.09
C ALA A 322 -14.23 -14.66 -7.38
N ASN A 323 -14.70 -15.68 -8.10
CA ASN A 323 -15.47 -15.49 -9.33
C ASN A 323 -16.87 -14.95 -9.04
N GLU A 324 -17.54 -15.51 -8.02
CA GLU A 324 -18.84 -15.01 -7.57
C GLU A 324 -18.74 -13.59 -7.00
N ARG A 325 -17.64 -13.27 -6.30
CA ARG A 325 -17.34 -11.92 -5.83
C ARG A 325 -17.29 -10.94 -7.00
N MET A 326 -16.57 -11.26 -8.06
CA MET A 326 -16.45 -10.38 -9.23
C MET A 326 -17.74 -10.25 -10.03
N LYS A 327 -18.65 -11.25 -9.99
CA LYS A 327 -19.97 -11.17 -10.61
C LYS A 327 -20.95 -10.32 -9.80
N LYS A 328 -20.90 -10.43 -8.46
CA LYS A 328 -21.85 -9.75 -7.56
C LYS A 328 -21.45 -8.32 -7.23
N SER A 329 -20.13 -8.06 -7.15
CA SER A 329 -19.62 -6.75 -6.76
C SER A 329 -19.84 -5.72 -7.87
N PRO A 330 -20.21 -4.49 -7.51
CA PRO A 330 -20.19 -3.39 -8.46
C PRO A 330 -18.74 -3.13 -8.91
N ASN A 331 -18.57 -2.60 -10.12
CA ASN A 331 -17.30 -2.05 -10.53
C ASN A 331 -16.90 -0.93 -9.55
N LEU A 332 -15.65 -0.91 -9.07
CA LEU A 332 -15.21 0.03 -8.03
C LEU A 332 -15.29 1.50 -8.47
N PHE A 333 -15.15 1.78 -9.77
CA PHE A 333 -15.36 3.13 -10.28
C PHE A 333 -16.84 3.54 -10.18
N ALA A 334 -17.75 2.67 -10.57
CA ALA A 334 -19.20 2.90 -10.46
C ALA A 334 -19.63 3.03 -8.99
N LEU A 335 -19.08 2.19 -8.11
CA LEU A 335 -19.31 2.27 -6.66
C LEU A 335 -18.84 3.61 -6.09
N ALA A 336 -17.64 4.05 -6.46
CA ALA A 336 -17.12 5.34 -6.04
C ALA A 336 -18.01 6.50 -6.44
N HIS A 337 -18.52 6.47 -7.68
CA HIS A 337 -19.46 7.48 -8.19
C HIS A 337 -20.75 7.50 -7.39
N LYS A 338 -21.37 6.32 -7.18
CA LYS A 338 -22.62 6.19 -6.47
C LYS A 338 -22.54 6.65 -5.00
N LEU A 339 -21.51 6.21 -4.25
CA LEU A 339 -21.26 6.67 -2.89
C LEU A 339 -21.15 8.19 -2.81
N ARG A 340 -20.52 8.80 -3.79
CA ARG A 340 -20.37 10.24 -3.82
C ARG A 340 -21.69 10.96 -4.10
N GLU A 341 -22.49 10.46 -5.04
CA GLU A 341 -23.82 11.01 -5.32
C GLU A 341 -24.69 10.97 -4.06
N GLU A 342 -24.67 9.88 -3.31
CA GLU A 342 -25.42 9.74 -2.05
C GLU A 342 -24.97 10.75 -0.99
N VAL A 343 -23.65 10.93 -0.82
CA VAL A 343 -23.09 11.92 0.11
C VAL A 343 -23.48 13.34 -0.30
N ASN A 344 -23.41 13.68 -1.59
CA ASN A 344 -23.81 14.99 -2.11
C ASN A 344 -25.30 15.25 -1.94
N ALA A 345 -26.16 14.22 -2.12
CA ALA A 345 -27.61 14.32 -1.92
C ALA A 345 -27.97 14.67 -0.46
N GLN A 346 -27.10 14.32 0.49
CA GLN A 346 -27.25 14.68 1.90
C GLN A 346 -26.60 16.06 2.25
N GLY A 347 -26.21 16.84 1.25
CA GLY A 347 -25.70 18.20 1.41
C GLY A 347 -24.22 18.29 1.82
N PHE A 348 -23.53 17.15 1.93
CA PHE A 348 -22.08 17.16 2.19
C PHE A 348 -21.34 17.44 0.89
N ARG A 349 -20.66 18.59 0.82
CA ARG A 349 -19.80 18.95 -0.32
C ARG A 349 -18.36 18.99 0.14
N ASP A 350 -17.58 18.02 -0.29
CA ASP A 350 -16.13 18.08 -0.17
C ASP A 350 -15.56 18.89 -1.35
N VAL A 351 -15.28 20.16 -1.10
CA VAL A 351 -14.80 21.14 -2.11
C VAL A 351 -13.54 20.65 -2.83
N ASN A 352 -12.72 19.80 -2.20
CA ASN A 352 -11.48 19.28 -2.80
C ASN A 352 -11.68 18.10 -3.75
N THR A 353 -12.86 17.45 -3.73
CA THR A 353 -13.13 16.31 -4.59
C THR A 353 -13.72 16.70 -5.95
N ASP A 354 -14.37 17.86 -6.08
CA ASP A 354 -15.08 18.26 -7.31
C ASP A 354 -14.16 18.48 -8.50
N PHE A 355 -12.96 19.03 -8.30
CA PHE A 355 -12.00 19.25 -9.39
C PHE A 355 -11.48 17.93 -9.99
N LEU A 356 -11.21 16.94 -9.14
CA LEU A 356 -10.65 15.65 -9.57
C LEU A 356 -11.67 14.76 -10.29
N TRP A 357 -12.95 14.79 -9.87
CA TRP A 357 -14.02 14.07 -10.54
C TRP A 357 -14.33 14.59 -11.93
N ASN A 358 -14.20 15.89 -12.15
CA ASN A 358 -14.39 16.46 -13.48
C ASN A 358 -13.30 15.99 -14.46
N GLN A 359 -12.06 15.81 -14.00
CA GLN A 359 -11.00 15.22 -14.82
C GLN A 359 -11.23 13.72 -15.08
N LEU A 360 -11.69 12.95 -14.07
CA LEU A 360 -11.93 11.52 -14.19
C LEU A 360 -13.14 11.19 -15.08
N ASN A 361 -14.18 12.03 -15.09
CA ASN A 361 -15.28 11.91 -16.04
C ASN A 361 -14.83 12.07 -17.52
N GLU A 362 -13.76 12.80 -17.78
CA GLU A 362 -13.18 12.87 -19.12
C GLU A 362 -12.41 11.58 -19.48
N TYR A 363 -11.73 10.93 -18.50
CA TYR A 363 -11.06 9.65 -18.73
C TYR A 363 -12.07 8.50 -18.88
N GLY A 364 -13.12 8.43 -18.07
CA GLY A 364 -14.17 7.41 -18.18
C GLY A 364 -14.93 7.45 -19.50
N LYS A 365 -15.11 8.62 -20.12
CA LYS A 365 -15.72 8.76 -21.44
C LYS A 365 -14.85 8.29 -22.62
N ARG A 366 -13.55 8.11 -22.40
CA ARG A 366 -12.60 7.60 -23.41
C ARG A 366 -12.33 6.10 -23.32
N SER A 367 -12.90 5.41 -22.35
CA SER A 367 -12.57 4.01 -22.01
C SER A 367 -13.73 3.02 -22.19
N PHE A 368 -14.83 3.42 -22.86
CA PHE A 368 -15.96 2.55 -23.21
C PHE A 368 -16.19 2.53 -24.71
#